data_a3013258b468f92850d2d7999216c9fa
#
_entry.id   a3013258b468f92850d2d7999216c9fa
#
_cell.length_a   1.000
_cell.length_b   1.000
_cell.length_c   1.000
_cell.angle_alpha   90.00
_cell.angle_beta   90.00
_cell.angle_gamma   90.00
#
_symmetry.space_group_name_H-M   'P 1'
#
loop_
_entity.id
_entity.type
_entity.pdbx_description
1 polymer ?
#
loop_
_entity_poly.entity_id
_entity_poly.type
_entity_poly.pdbx_seq_one_letter_code
_entity_poly.pdbx_strand_id
1 'polypeptide(L)'
;MVLSILLVAVACYFLGNHNGAICVSLMMGDDVRAHGSGNAGLTNFIRSYGTGRALLVILIDVGKAILACLLAGCVLEPYGYGLEGRMLGGMCVMLGHDFPLCRASVAARASSAAGSLPSWWIGASA
;
A
#
# COMPACT_ATOMS: atom_id res chain seq x y z
N MET A 1 -2.00 1.18 -28.29
CA MET A 1 -0.83 1.67 -27.58
C MET A 1 -1.16 2.64 -26.45
N VAL A 2 -1.66 3.85 -26.71
CA VAL A 2 -1.94 4.85 -25.64
C VAL A 2 -2.91 4.30 -24.58
N LEU A 3 -3.99 3.67 -25.00
CA LEU A 3 -4.96 3.05 -24.08
C LEU A 3 -4.31 1.94 -23.23
N SER A 4 -3.44 1.12 -23.81
CA SER A 4 -2.72 0.06 -23.08
C SER A 4 -1.79 0.64 -22.02
N ILE A 5 -1.09 1.74 -22.33
CA ILE A 5 -0.22 2.47 -21.38
C ILE A 5 -1.06 2.99 -20.21
N LEU A 6 -2.18 3.66 -20.47
CA LEU A 6 -3.06 4.21 -19.44
C LEU A 6 -3.65 3.10 -18.56
N LEU A 7 -4.16 2.03 -19.15
CA LEU A 7 -4.76 0.93 -18.40
C LEU A 7 -3.74 0.22 -17.51
N VAL A 8 -2.54 -0.07 -18.03
CA VAL A 8 -1.52 -0.75 -17.23
C VAL A 8 -0.95 0.17 -16.14
N ALA A 9 -0.79 1.46 -16.40
CA ALA A 9 -0.36 2.43 -15.40
C ALA A 9 -1.35 2.50 -14.23
N VAL A 10 -2.65 2.60 -14.52
CA VAL A 10 -3.72 2.58 -13.52
C VAL A 10 -3.73 1.27 -12.75
N ALA A 11 -3.62 0.13 -13.43
CA ALA A 11 -3.58 -1.18 -12.77
C ALA A 11 -2.38 -1.32 -11.81
N CYS A 12 -1.17 -0.91 -12.24
CA CYS A 12 0.04 -0.92 -11.41
C CYS A 12 -0.08 0.04 -10.21
N TYR A 13 -0.69 1.22 -10.40
CA TYR A 13 -0.96 2.15 -9.30
C TYR A 13 -1.89 1.52 -8.25
N PHE A 14 -3.01 0.90 -8.66
CA PHE A 14 -3.91 0.23 -7.72
C PHE A 14 -3.27 -0.98 -7.04
N LEU A 15 -2.39 -1.71 -7.72
CA LEU A 15 -1.59 -2.77 -7.12
C LEU A 15 -0.69 -2.20 -6.01
N GLY A 16 -0.12 -1.02 -6.21
CA GLY A 16 0.66 -0.28 -5.21
C GLY A 16 -0.12 0.11 -3.96
N ASN A 17 -1.42 0.41 -4.09
CA ASN A 17 -2.26 0.81 -2.96
C ASN A 17 -2.35 -0.22 -1.83
N HIS A 18 -2.05 -1.48 -2.11
CA HIS A 18 -1.97 -2.54 -1.09
C HIS A 18 -0.67 -2.40 -0.30
N ASN A 19 -0.79 -2.05 0.98
CA ASN A 19 0.36 -1.91 1.89
C ASN A 19 0.56 -3.23 2.65
N GLY A 20 1.75 -3.83 2.53
CA GLY A 20 2.08 -5.11 3.15
C GLY A 20 1.95 -5.09 4.67
N ALA A 21 2.36 -4.00 5.33
CA ALA A 21 2.28 -3.88 6.78
C ALA A 21 0.82 -3.87 7.28
N ILE A 22 -0.08 -3.14 6.58
CA ILE A 22 -1.51 -3.15 6.89
C ILE A 22 -2.10 -4.54 6.63
N CYS A 23 -1.81 -5.13 5.47
CA CYS A 23 -2.33 -6.46 5.12
C CYS A 23 -1.96 -7.51 6.17
N VAL A 24 -0.69 -7.60 6.55
CA VAL A 24 -0.21 -8.60 7.51
C VAL A 24 -0.77 -8.33 8.92
N SER A 25 -0.85 -7.07 9.37
CA SER A 25 -1.42 -6.77 10.69
C SER A 25 -2.91 -7.10 10.76
N LEU A 26 -3.68 -6.80 9.71
CA LEU A 26 -5.11 -7.16 9.65
C LEU A 26 -5.34 -8.67 9.61
N MET A 27 -4.45 -9.45 8.95
CA MET A 27 -4.49 -10.92 8.99
C MET A 27 -4.27 -11.47 10.40
N MET A 28 -3.58 -10.72 11.27
CA MET A 28 -3.39 -11.07 12.69
C MET A 28 -4.51 -10.55 13.59
N GLY A 29 -5.55 -9.92 13.03
CA GLY A 29 -6.66 -9.35 13.78
C GLY A 29 -6.31 -8.02 14.46
N ASP A 30 -5.26 -7.32 13.98
CA ASP A 30 -4.76 -6.07 14.56
C ASP A 30 -4.47 -5.04 13.45
N ASP A 31 -4.18 -3.80 13.80
CA ASP A 31 -3.85 -2.74 12.86
C ASP A 31 -2.53 -2.05 13.25
N VAL A 32 -1.51 -2.17 12.41
CA VAL A 32 -0.20 -1.55 12.64
C VAL A 32 -0.26 -0.04 12.89
N ARG A 33 -1.31 0.62 12.40
CA ARG A 33 -1.52 2.07 12.58
C ARG A 33 -1.98 2.43 13.99
N ALA A 34 -2.47 1.46 14.76
CA ALA A 34 -2.81 1.65 16.17
C ALA A 34 -1.59 1.58 17.11
N HIS A 35 -0.40 1.25 16.58
CA HIS A 35 0.80 1.00 17.37
C HIS A 35 1.97 1.93 17.00
N GLY A 36 2.85 2.17 17.97
CA GLY A 36 4.11 2.89 17.79
C GLY A 36 3.93 4.28 17.19
N SER A 37 4.52 4.52 16.01
CA SER A 37 4.42 5.82 15.32
C SER A 37 3.10 6.06 14.58
N GLY A 38 2.20 5.07 14.53
CA GLY A 38 0.97 5.14 13.73
C GLY A 38 1.20 5.03 12.22
N ASN A 39 2.45 4.88 11.78
CA ASN A 39 2.77 4.76 10.36
C ASN A 39 2.75 3.29 9.92
N ALA A 40 2.13 3.03 8.76
CA ALA A 40 2.07 1.70 8.14
C ALA A 40 3.38 1.37 7.38
N GLY A 41 4.52 1.61 7.99
CA GLY A 41 5.84 1.33 7.42
C GLY A 41 6.50 0.12 8.07
N LEU A 42 7.47 -0.47 7.35
CA LEU A 42 8.21 -1.65 7.79
C LEU A 42 8.88 -1.45 9.17
N THR A 43 9.46 -0.27 9.42
CA THR A 43 10.14 0.03 10.69
C THR A 43 9.16 0.00 11.87
N ASN A 44 7.97 0.60 11.71
CA ASN A 44 6.93 0.55 12.74
C ASN A 44 6.41 -0.88 12.93
N PHE A 45 6.27 -1.62 11.84
CA PHE A 45 5.83 -3.02 11.87
C PHE A 45 6.84 -3.90 12.63
N ILE A 46 8.14 -3.77 12.36
CA ILE A 46 9.20 -4.51 13.07
C ILE A 46 9.16 -4.20 14.56
N ARG A 47 8.99 -2.93 14.91
CA ARG A 47 8.95 -2.48 16.32
C ARG A 47 7.74 -3.06 17.07
N SER A 48 6.59 -3.16 16.40
CA SER A 48 5.33 -3.60 17.02
C SER A 48 5.16 -5.13 17.02
N TYR A 49 5.64 -5.81 15.96
CA TYR A 49 5.34 -7.25 15.74
C TYR A 49 6.58 -8.13 15.57
N GLY A 50 7.77 -7.54 15.56
CA GLY A 50 9.05 -8.26 15.44
C GLY A 50 9.47 -8.53 13.99
N THR A 51 10.75 -8.90 13.83
CA THR A 51 11.41 -9.08 12.53
C THR A 51 10.90 -10.30 11.76
N GLY A 52 10.54 -11.39 12.43
CA GLY A 52 10.07 -12.62 11.77
C GLY A 52 8.81 -12.41 10.95
N ARG A 53 7.84 -11.65 11.48
CA ARG A 53 6.60 -11.31 10.76
C ARG A 53 6.81 -10.24 9.69
N ALA A 54 7.81 -9.38 9.86
CA ALA A 54 8.16 -8.35 8.90
C ALA A 54 8.64 -8.92 7.57
N LEU A 55 9.15 -10.16 7.55
CA LEU A 55 9.51 -10.85 6.30
C LEU A 55 8.30 -11.00 5.38
N LEU A 56 7.11 -11.28 5.92
CA LEU A 56 5.87 -11.35 5.15
C LEU A 56 5.51 -10.00 4.52
N VAL A 57 5.72 -8.90 5.25
CA VAL A 57 5.51 -7.55 4.72
C VAL A 57 6.42 -7.29 3.53
N ILE A 58 7.71 -7.63 3.66
CA ILE A 58 8.70 -7.47 2.58
C ILE A 58 8.31 -8.33 1.37
N LEU A 59 7.93 -9.58 1.58
CA LEU A 59 7.52 -10.47 0.49
C LEU A 59 6.31 -9.94 -0.28
N ILE A 60 5.32 -9.38 0.40
CA ILE A 60 4.14 -8.77 -0.23
C ILE A 60 4.56 -7.51 -1.01
N ASP A 61 5.35 -6.62 -0.41
CA ASP A 61 5.71 -5.35 -1.03
C ASP A 61 6.68 -5.53 -2.21
N VAL A 62 7.65 -6.42 -2.10
CA VAL A 62 8.55 -6.78 -3.21
C VAL A 62 7.81 -7.56 -4.28
N GLY A 63 6.97 -8.51 -3.90
CA GLY A 63 6.18 -9.33 -4.82
C GLY A 63 5.26 -8.49 -5.71
N LYS A 64 4.55 -7.50 -5.14
CA LYS A 64 3.70 -6.60 -5.94
C LYS A 64 4.51 -5.73 -6.89
N ALA A 65 5.71 -5.29 -6.48
CA ALA A 65 6.58 -4.48 -7.34
C ALA A 65 7.09 -5.30 -8.54
N ILE A 66 7.53 -6.53 -8.31
CA ILE A 66 7.91 -7.45 -9.38
C ILE A 66 6.73 -7.70 -10.32
N LEU A 67 5.57 -7.99 -9.77
CA LEU A 67 4.35 -8.25 -10.55
C LEU A 67 3.97 -7.04 -11.41
N ALA A 68 4.02 -5.82 -10.88
CA ALA A 68 3.74 -4.59 -11.63
C ALA A 68 4.73 -4.39 -12.79
N CYS A 69 6.03 -4.60 -12.55
CA CYS A 69 7.06 -4.49 -13.59
C CYS A 69 6.84 -5.53 -14.70
N LEU A 70 6.58 -6.78 -14.34
CA LEU A 70 6.32 -7.85 -15.32
C LEU A 70 5.04 -7.60 -16.11
N LEU A 71 3.96 -7.23 -15.44
CA LEU A 71 2.67 -6.94 -16.08
C LEU A 71 2.81 -5.82 -17.11
N ALA A 72 3.40 -4.70 -16.72
CA ALA A 72 3.57 -3.55 -17.61
C ALA A 72 4.55 -3.85 -18.76
N GLY A 73 5.62 -4.60 -18.48
CA GLY A 73 6.54 -5.08 -19.51
C GLY A 73 5.85 -5.95 -20.55
N CYS A 74 5.11 -6.97 -20.09
CA CYS A 74 4.39 -7.89 -21.00
C CYS A 74 3.32 -7.18 -21.84
N VAL A 75 2.60 -6.23 -21.26
CA VAL A 75 1.54 -5.48 -21.98
C VAL A 75 2.13 -4.57 -23.07
N LEU A 76 3.32 -4.00 -22.83
CA LEU A 76 3.96 -3.08 -23.78
C LEU A 76 4.97 -3.75 -24.72
N GLU A 77 5.36 -4.99 -24.46
CA GLU A 77 6.28 -5.78 -25.32
C GLU A 77 5.82 -5.85 -26.79
N PRO A 78 4.53 -6.11 -27.12
CA PRO A 78 4.07 -6.17 -28.50
C PRO A 78 4.23 -4.86 -29.28
N TYR A 79 4.42 -3.75 -28.59
CA TYR A 79 4.66 -2.43 -29.18
C TYR A 79 6.15 -2.06 -29.25
N GLY A 80 7.03 -2.95 -28.80
CA GLY A 80 8.49 -2.71 -28.73
C GLY A 80 8.94 -1.91 -27.50
N TYR A 81 8.08 -1.74 -26.48
CA TYR A 81 8.34 -0.94 -25.28
C TYR A 81 8.34 -1.79 -24.00
N GLY A 82 8.86 -3.00 -24.07
CA GLY A 82 8.86 -3.90 -22.91
C GLY A 82 9.70 -3.40 -21.73
N LEU A 83 10.86 -2.79 -21.98
CA LEU A 83 11.73 -2.22 -20.94
C LEU A 83 11.08 -0.98 -20.31
N GLU A 84 10.61 -0.06 -21.13
CA GLU A 84 9.92 1.15 -20.70
C GLU A 84 8.64 0.80 -19.92
N GLY A 85 7.95 -0.26 -20.34
CA GLY A 85 6.81 -0.81 -19.63
C GLY A 85 7.16 -1.26 -18.22
N ARG A 86 8.27 -1.97 -18.03
CA ARG A 86 8.75 -2.37 -16.69
C ARG A 86 9.07 -1.17 -15.81
N MET A 87 9.72 -0.16 -16.37
CA MET A 87 10.02 1.10 -15.66
C MET A 87 8.73 1.82 -15.26
N LEU A 88 7.76 1.93 -16.18
CA LEU A 88 6.45 2.53 -15.91
C LEU A 88 5.72 1.79 -14.78
N GLY A 89 5.67 0.46 -14.85
CA GLY A 89 5.04 -0.38 -13.82
C GLY A 89 5.64 -0.16 -12.44
N GLY A 90 6.98 -0.12 -12.36
CA GLY A 90 7.72 0.16 -11.12
C GLY A 90 7.41 1.54 -10.56
N MET A 91 7.39 2.58 -11.40
CA MET A 91 7.02 3.94 -10.98
C MET A 91 5.59 4.01 -10.47
N CYS A 92 4.64 3.44 -11.21
CA CYS A 92 3.22 3.48 -10.84
C CYS A 92 2.93 2.73 -9.54
N VAL A 93 3.55 1.55 -9.31
CA VAL A 93 3.36 0.80 -8.06
C VAL A 93 3.97 1.54 -6.87
N MET A 94 5.09 2.24 -7.05
CA MET A 94 5.69 3.09 -6.03
C MET A 94 4.78 4.25 -5.66
N LEU A 95 4.26 4.97 -6.65
CA LEU A 95 3.31 6.05 -6.43
C LEU A 95 2.05 5.56 -5.72
N GLY A 96 1.52 4.38 -6.09
CA GLY A 96 0.38 3.78 -5.41
C GLY A 96 0.69 3.39 -3.96
N HIS A 97 1.92 2.96 -3.66
CA HIS A 97 2.36 2.63 -2.31
C HIS A 97 2.48 3.86 -1.41
N ASP A 98 3.07 4.94 -1.93
CA ASP A 98 3.33 6.16 -1.16
C ASP A 98 2.08 7.04 -1.04
N PHE A 99 1.25 7.11 -2.08
CA PHE A 99 0.04 7.94 -2.17
C PHE A 99 -1.22 7.10 -2.44
N PRO A 100 -1.60 6.18 -1.56
CA PRO A 100 -2.74 5.30 -1.79
C PRO A 100 -4.07 6.06 -1.63
N LEU A 101 -4.90 6.07 -2.69
CA LEU A 101 -6.23 6.67 -2.66
C LEU A 101 -7.14 6.05 -1.58
N CYS A 102 -6.98 4.75 -1.34
CA CYS A 102 -7.75 4.05 -0.31
C CYS A 102 -7.43 4.52 1.12
N ARG A 103 -6.22 5.02 1.40
CA ARG A 103 -5.86 5.55 2.74
C ARG A 103 -6.54 6.88 3.03
N ALA A 104 -6.69 7.74 2.02
CA ALA A 104 -7.40 9.01 2.17
C ALA A 104 -8.87 8.80 2.55
N SER A 105 -9.53 7.81 1.94
CA SER A 105 -10.94 7.49 2.25
C SER A 105 -11.13 6.86 3.63
N VAL A 106 -10.18 6.05 4.11
CA VAL A 106 -10.21 5.45 5.45
C VAL A 106 -9.90 6.49 6.52
N ALA A 107 -8.91 7.37 6.29
CA ALA A 107 -8.60 8.48 7.19
C ALA A 107 -9.77 9.47 7.30
N ALA A 108 -10.42 9.80 6.19
CA ALA A 108 -11.61 10.65 6.18
C ALA A 108 -12.79 10.03 6.93
N ARG A 109 -13.00 8.71 6.81
CA ARG A 109 -14.04 7.99 7.59
C ARG A 109 -13.68 7.90 9.07
N ALA A 110 -12.41 7.68 9.41
CA ALA A 110 -11.96 7.65 10.79
C ALA A 110 -12.12 9.01 11.47
N SER A 111 -11.79 10.11 10.77
CA SER A 111 -11.98 11.47 11.30
C SER A 111 -13.47 11.82 11.47
N SER A 112 -14.34 11.39 10.57
CA SER A 112 -15.79 11.60 10.70
C SER A 112 -16.40 10.76 11.82
N ALA A 113 -15.90 9.54 12.02
CA ALA A 113 -16.31 8.68 13.13
C ALA A 113 -15.80 9.19 14.48
N ALA A 114 -14.58 9.72 14.54
CA ALA A 114 -14.02 10.34 15.75
C ALA A 114 -14.79 11.59 16.18
N GLY A 115 -15.31 12.37 15.22
CA GLY A 115 -16.19 13.51 15.52
C GLY A 115 -17.57 13.14 16.08
N SER A 116 -17.95 11.87 15.99
CA SER A 116 -19.20 11.33 16.57
C SER A 116 -19.00 10.60 17.90
N LEU A 117 -17.76 10.50 18.40
CA LEU A 117 -17.48 9.84 19.69
C LEU A 117 -17.88 10.76 20.85
N PRO A 118 -18.54 10.23 21.89
CA PRO A 118 -18.91 11.01 23.07
C PRO A 118 -17.66 11.50 23.82
N SER A 119 -17.76 12.70 24.38
CA SER A 119 -16.65 13.43 25.03
C SER A 119 -15.93 12.66 26.15
N TRP A 120 -16.59 11.68 26.78
CA TRP A 120 -15.99 10.83 27.81
C TRP A 120 -14.96 9.82 27.26
N TRP A 121 -14.98 9.56 25.94
CA TRP A 121 -14.00 8.68 25.28
C TRP A 121 -12.66 9.39 25.02
N ILE A 122 -12.67 10.72 24.90
CA ILE A 122 -11.50 11.55 24.58
C ILE A 122 -10.67 11.85 25.83
N GLY A 123 -11.25 11.67 27.03
CA GLY A 123 -10.63 11.99 28.31
C GLY A 123 -9.89 10.84 29.03
N ALA A 124 -9.80 9.66 28.44
CA ALA A 124 -9.25 8.47 29.12
C ALA A 124 -7.77 8.20 28.85
N SER A 125 -7.03 9.16 28.28
CA SER A 125 -5.58 9.07 28.04
C SER A 125 -4.84 10.29 28.61
N ALA A 126 -4.98 10.52 29.89
CA ALA A 126 -4.10 11.39 30.67
C ALA A 126 -3.38 10.56 31.73
#